data_434e6f7913fc84b7b87382107d26efdc
#
_entry.id   434e6f7913fc84b7b87382107d26efdc
#
_cell.length_a   1.000
_cell.length_b   1.000
_cell.length_c   1.000
_cell.angle_alpha   90.00
_cell.angle_beta   90.00
_cell.angle_gamma   90.00
#
_symmetry.space_group_name_H-M   'P 1'
#
loop_
_entity.id
_entity.type
_entity.pdbx_description
1 polymer ?
#
loop_
_entity_poly.entity_id
_entity_poly.type
_entity_poly.pdbx_seq_one_letter_code
_entity_poly.pdbx_strand_id
1 'polypeptide(L)'
;MLYYLSEISTWAAGRGIDNDILKALNVFSYITFRAICAGVTAFVLSLAFGNLVIRKLISLKFGQPIRTAAEVHKLHELHGAKKGTPTMGGVLLIGTVVVSTLLWAKPENPFVWLVLFCTVFMGGIGLYDDWLKVSKKSSDGISSRMKFALQCLLAGIFT
;
A
#
# COMPACT_ATOMS: atom_id res chain seq x y z
N MET A 1 -1.50 -3.76 16.51
CA MET A 1 -2.25 -4.73 17.32
C MET A 1 -1.36 -5.85 17.86
N LEU A 2 -0.51 -6.48 17.05
CA LEU A 2 0.43 -7.52 17.54
C LEU A 2 1.48 -6.99 18.53
N TYR A 3 1.73 -5.69 18.58
CA TYR A 3 2.55 -5.04 19.60
C TYR A 3 2.06 -5.36 21.03
N TYR A 4 0.75 -5.40 21.27
CA TYR A 4 0.20 -5.66 22.60
C TYR A 4 0.49 -7.07 23.13
N LEU A 5 0.93 -8.01 22.29
CA LEU A 5 1.40 -9.33 22.75
C LEU A 5 2.65 -9.22 23.62
N SER A 6 3.52 -8.22 23.36
CA SER A 6 4.67 -7.95 24.22
C SER A 6 4.27 -7.32 25.56
N GLU A 7 3.19 -6.56 25.63
CA GLU A 7 2.69 -6.00 26.88
C GLU A 7 2.08 -7.08 27.78
N ILE A 8 1.40 -8.07 27.18
CA ILE A 8 0.90 -9.23 27.91
C ILE A 8 2.06 -10.01 28.54
N SER A 9 3.18 -10.17 27.81
CA SER A 9 4.37 -10.88 28.34
C SER A 9 5.00 -10.13 29.51
N THR A 10 5.11 -8.81 29.43
CA THR A 10 5.67 -7.97 30.53
C THR A 10 4.75 -7.95 31.76
N TRP A 11 3.44 -7.90 31.54
CA TRP A 11 2.45 -7.97 32.62
C TRP A 11 2.48 -9.34 33.33
N ALA A 12 2.59 -10.44 32.58
CA ALA A 12 2.66 -11.80 33.14
C ALA A 12 3.98 -12.04 33.88
N ALA A 13 5.10 -11.52 33.36
CA ALA A 13 6.41 -11.59 34.03
C ALA A 13 6.39 -10.82 35.37
N GLY A 14 5.69 -9.69 35.46
CA GLY A 14 5.50 -8.93 36.71
C GLY A 14 4.70 -9.69 37.78
N ARG A 15 3.98 -10.77 37.41
CA ARG A 15 3.24 -11.66 38.31
C ARG A 15 3.96 -12.96 38.64
N GLY A 16 5.22 -13.11 38.24
CA GLY A 16 6.03 -14.30 38.53
C GLY A 16 5.66 -15.53 37.68
N ILE A 17 4.94 -15.34 36.58
CA ILE A 17 4.60 -16.43 35.65
C ILE A 17 5.73 -16.52 34.63
N ASP A 18 6.76 -17.33 34.97
CA ASP A 18 7.92 -17.55 34.11
C ASP A 18 7.64 -18.74 33.17
N ASN A 19 7.07 -18.47 32.00
CA ASN A 19 6.92 -19.45 30.93
C ASN A 19 7.80 -19.07 29.75
N ASP A 20 8.50 -20.06 29.15
CA ASP A 20 9.35 -19.84 27.97
C ASP A 20 8.57 -19.24 26.79
N ILE A 21 7.26 -19.52 26.68
CA ILE A 21 6.36 -18.92 25.69
C ILE A 21 6.25 -17.41 25.91
N LEU A 22 6.16 -16.94 27.16
CA LEU A 22 6.07 -15.52 27.48
C LEU A 22 7.39 -14.78 27.16
N LYS A 23 8.53 -15.44 27.36
CA LYS A 23 9.85 -14.91 26.96
C LYS A 23 9.94 -14.77 25.43
N ALA A 24 9.41 -15.75 24.68
CA ALA A 24 9.36 -15.69 23.23
C ALA A 24 8.48 -14.52 22.74
N LEU A 25 7.38 -14.19 23.42
CA LEU A 25 6.53 -13.06 23.06
C LEU A 25 7.22 -11.69 23.22
N ASN A 26 8.27 -11.62 24.03
CA ASN A 26 9.05 -10.39 24.19
C ASN A 26 9.77 -9.97 22.90
N VAL A 27 9.93 -10.88 21.92
CA VAL A 27 10.47 -10.56 20.58
C VAL A 27 9.62 -9.53 19.85
N PHE A 28 8.32 -9.47 20.14
CA PHE A 28 7.41 -8.46 19.55
C PHE A 28 7.67 -7.02 20.06
N SER A 29 8.48 -6.85 21.12
CA SER A 29 8.90 -5.51 21.55
C SER A 29 9.96 -4.89 20.64
N TYR A 30 10.77 -5.72 19.96
CA TYR A 30 11.85 -5.25 19.09
C TYR A 30 11.31 -4.64 17.79
N ILE A 31 11.68 -3.39 17.53
CA ILE A 31 11.23 -2.66 16.34
C ILE A 31 11.69 -3.31 15.03
N THR A 32 12.90 -3.85 15.01
CA THR A 32 13.46 -4.54 13.84
C THR A 32 12.68 -5.80 13.49
N PHE A 33 12.33 -6.60 14.48
CA PHE A 33 11.51 -7.79 14.29
C PHE A 33 10.14 -7.42 13.69
N ARG A 34 9.46 -6.44 14.27
CA ARG A 34 8.17 -5.97 13.77
C ARG A 34 8.25 -5.40 12.35
N ALA A 35 9.33 -4.65 12.05
CA ALA A 35 9.52 -4.10 10.71
C ALA A 35 9.71 -5.20 9.65
N ILE A 36 10.53 -6.22 9.95
CA ILE A 36 10.72 -7.37 9.06
C ILE A 36 9.41 -8.13 8.87
N CYS A 37 8.72 -8.45 9.96
CA CYS A 37 7.44 -9.16 9.90
C CYS A 37 6.36 -8.35 9.17
N ALA A 38 6.32 -7.03 9.32
CA ALA A 38 5.42 -6.16 8.56
C ALA A 38 5.71 -6.23 7.05
N GLY A 39 6.98 -6.19 6.66
CA GLY A 39 7.39 -6.34 5.26
C GLY A 39 6.99 -7.71 4.68
N VAL A 40 7.27 -8.78 5.39
CA VAL A 40 6.88 -10.15 4.99
C VAL A 40 5.36 -10.27 4.89
N THR A 41 4.62 -9.73 5.86
CA THR A 41 3.15 -9.74 5.86
C THR A 41 2.60 -8.98 4.66
N ALA A 42 3.12 -7.78 4.35
CA ALA A 42 2.71 -7.00 3.19
C ALA A 42 2.96 -7.77 1.88
N PHE A 43 4.12 -8.42 1.77
CA PHE A 43 4.48 -9.23 0.61
C PHE A 43 3.53 -10.43 0.43
N VAL A 44 3.30 -11.20 1.49
CA VAL A 44 2.38 -12.35 1.46
C VAL A 44 0.95 -11.92 1.12
N LEU A 45 0.46 -10.83 1.72
CA LEU A 45 -0.86 -10.28 1.40
C LEU A 45 -0.95 -9.83 -0.06
N SER A 46 0.10 -9.20 -0.58
CA SER A 46 0.15 -8.78 -1.99
C SER A 46 0.06 -9.98 -2.94
N LEU A 47 0.76 -11.08 -2.65
CA LEU A 47 0.68 -12.31 -3.44
C LEU A 47 -0.69 -13.00 -3.31
N ALA A 48 -1.21 -13.11 -2.09
CA ALA A 48 -2.48 -13.77 -1.83
C ALA A 48 -3.67 -13.06 -2.48
N PHE A 49 -3.73 -11.73 -2.34
CA PHE A 49 -4.83 -10.93 -2.84
C PHE A 49 -4.60 -10.37 -4.26
N GLY A 50 -3.38 -10.47 -4.79
CA GLY A 50 -3.01 -9.94 -6.10
C GLY A 50 -3.93 -10.40 -7.21
N ASN A 51 -4.10 -11.71 -7.36
CA ASN A 51 -4.96 -12.29 -8.38
C ASN A 51 -6.43 -11.87 -8.24
N LEU A 52 -6.93 -11.77 -7.01
CA LEU A 52 -8.30 -11.37 -6.72
C LEU A 52 -8.55 -9.91 -7.10
N VAL A 53 -7.62 -9.02 -6.69
CA VAL A 53 -7.71 -7.59 -7.01
C VAL A 53 -7.56 -7.36 -8.51
N ILE A 54 -6.61 -8.03 -9.17
CA ILE A 54 -6.41 -7.92 -10.62
C ILE A 54 -7.68 -8.35 -11.36
N ARG A 55 -8.28 -9.50 -11.02
CA ARG A 55 -9.52 -9.96 -11.62
C ARG A 55 -10.66 -8.96 -11.43
N LYS A 56 -10.78 -8.40 -10.22
CA LYS A 56 -11.81 -7.40 -9.91
C LYS A 56 -11.59 -6.10 -10.69
N LEU A 57 -10.35 -5.63 -10.83
CA LEU A 57 -10.01 -4.46 -11.63
C LEU A 57 -10.30 -4.68 -13.12
N ILE A 58 -10.00 -5.86 -13.66
CA ILE A 58 -10.32 -6.21 -15.05
C ILE A 58 -11.84 -6.25 -15.25
N SER A 59 -12.61 -6.82 -14.31
CA SER A 59 -14.08 -6.89 -14.41
C SER A 59 -14.74 -5.52 -14.38
N LEU A 60 -14.14 -4.55 -13.68
CA LEU A 60 -14.59 -3.17 -13.66
C LEU A 60 -14.16 -2.37 -14.89
N LYS A 61 -13.53 -3.02 -15.87
CA LYS A 61 -13.01 -2.41 -17.12
C LYS A 61 -12.01 -1.26 -16.88
N PHE A 62 -11.27 -1.31 -15.79
CA PHE A 62 -10.18 -0.38 -15.50
C PHE A 62 -8.92 -0.70 -16.34
N GLY A 63 -9.08 -1.01 -17.63
CA GLY A 63 -8.00 -1.18 -18.58
C GLY A 63 -7.69 0.14 -19.30
N GLN A 64 -6.41 0.47 -19.45
CA GLN A 64 -6.06 1.63 -20.29
C GLN A 64 -6.42 1.33 -21.76
N PRO A 65 -7.01 2.29 -22.47
CA PRO A 65 -7.06 2.23 -23.92
C PRO A 65 -5.61 2.25 -24.43
N ILE A 66 -5.21 1.18 -25.12
CA ILE A 66 -3.90 1.13 -25.77
C ILE A 66 -3.93 2.14 -26.90
N ARG A 67 -2.93 3.01 -26.95
CA ARG A 67 -2.73 3.91 -28.09
C ARG A 67 -2.75 3.08 -29.37
N THR A 68 -3.58 3.48 -30.32
CA THR A 68 -3.76 2.77 -31.58
C THR A 68 -2.47 2.79 -32.40
N ALA A 69 -2.30 1.78 -33.26
CA ALA A 69 -1.13 1.60 -34.11
C ALA A 69 -0.77 2.81 -34.98
N ALA A 70 -1.72 3.75 -35.18
CA ALA A 70 -1.50 4.99 -35.89
C ALA A 70 -0.58 5.98 -35.16
N GLU A 71 -0.46 5.87 -33.83
CA GLU A 71 0.35 6.82 -33.04
C GLU A 71 1.78 6.36 -32.79
N VAL A 72 2.06 5.03 -32.79
CA VAL A 72 3.41 4.53 -32.46
C VAL A 72 3.69 3.16 -33.13
N HIS A 73 4.23 3.17 -34.35
CA HIS A 73 4.45 1.97 -35.16
C HIS A 73 5.38 0.89 -34.54
N LYS A 74 6.41 1.26 -33.79
CA LYS A 74 7.39 0.32 -33.24
C LYS A 74 7.07 -0.21 -31.82
N LEU A 75 6.25 0.51 -31.06
CA LEU A 75 5.89 0.08 -29.69
C LEU A 75 4.72 -0.91 -29.66
N HIS A 76 3.94 -1.00 -30.72
CA HIS A 76 2.76 -1.86 -30.78
C HIS A 76 3.12 -3.35 -30.76
N GLU A 77 4.22 -3.75 -31.36
CA GLU A 77 4.70 -5.15 -31.35
C GLU A 77 5.19 -5.58 -29.96
N LEU A 78 5.88 -4.68 -29.24
CA LEU A 78 6.42 -4.96 -27.90
C LEU A 78 5.37 -4.93 -26.79
N HIS A 79 4.29 -4.18 -26.99
CA HIS A 79 3.23 -4.00 -25.97
C HIS A 79 1.94 -4.78 -26.24
N GLY A 80 1.83 -5.47 -27.37
CA GLY A 80 0.69 -6.31 -27.71
C GLY A 80 0.38 -7.39 -26.68
N ALA A 81 1.40 -7.93 -26.00
CA ALA A 81 1.28 -8.90 -24.92
C ALA A 81 0.71 -8.32 -23.61
N LYS A 82 0.67 -6.99 -23.46
CA LYS A 82 0.15 -6.31 -22.26
C LYS A 82 -1.30 -5.81 -22.40
N LYS A 83 -2.01 -6.27 -23.43
CA LYS A 83 -3.43 -5.98 -23.62
C LYS A 83 -4.22 -6.44 -22.40
N GLY A 84 -4.85 -5.51 -21.69
CA GLY A 84 -5.72 -5.83 -20.54
C GLY A 84 -5.05 -5.79 -19.16
N THR A 85 -3.78 -5.35 -19.05
CA THR A 85 -3.16 -5.16 -17.72
C THR A 85 -3.80 -3.95 -17.04
N PRO A 86 -4.41 -4.11 -15.84
CA PRO A 86 -5.04 -2.99 -15.14
C PRO A 86 -3.98 -2.01 -14.62
N THR A 87 -4.25 -0.71 -14.74
CA THR A 87 -3.35 0.36 -14.29
C THR A 87 -3.37 0.62 -12.77
N MET A 88 -4.38 0.11 -12.07
CA MET A 88 -4.61 0.42 -10.65
C MET A 88 -3.96 -0.57 -9.67
N GLY A 89 -2.85 -1.21 -10.04
CA GLY A 89 -2.11 -2.12 -9.13
C GLY A 89 -1.61 -1.45 -7.84
N GLY A 90 -1.42 -0.14 -7.87
CA GLY A 90 -1.03 0.65 -6.69
C GLY A 90 -2.01 0.56 -5.52
N VAL A 91 -3.31 0.34 -5.79
CA VAL A 91 -4.33 0.14 -4.74
C VAL A 91 -3.99 -1.07 -3.86
N LEU A 92 -3.60 -2.18 -4.48
CA LEU A 92 -3.20 -3.38 -3.77
C LEU A 92 -1.98 -3.12 -2.89
N LEU A 93 -0.94 -2.47 -3.44
CA LEU A 93 0.29 -2.17 -2.71
C LEU A 93 0.02 -1.28 -1.50
N ILE A 94 -0.73 -0.19 -1.68
CA ILE A 94 -1.07 0.72 -0.59
C ILE A 94 -1.93 -0.01 0.45
N GLY A 95 -2.93 -0.77 0.02
CA GLY A 95 -3.79 -1.54 0.91
C GLY A 95 -3.00 -2.54 1.78
N THR A 96 -2.08 -3.30 1.18
CA THR A 96 -1.25 -4.27 1.92
C THR A 96 -0.28 -3.58 2.88
N VAL A 97 0.31 -2.44 2.50
CA VAL A 97 1.18 -1.64 3.38
C VAL A 97 0.38 -1.08 4.56
N VAL A 98 -0.79 -0.50 4.33
CA VAL A 98 -1.65 0.04 5.39
C VAL A 98 -2.05 -1.07 6.37
N VAL A 99 -2.54 -2.20 5.87
CA VAL A 99 -2.96 -3.33 6.71
C VAL A 99 -1.78 -3.87 7.52
N SER A 100 -0.64 -4.11 6.90
CA SER A 100 0.54 -4.63 7.61
C SER A 100 1.06 -3.65 8.65
N THR A 101 1.06 -2.35 8.36
CA THR A 101 1.46 -1.31 9.33
C THR A 101 0.51 -1.29 10.53
N LEU A 102 -0.81 -1.34 10.32
CA LEU A 102 -1.79 -1.38 11.41
C LEU A 102 -1.67 -2.64 12.28
N LEU A 103 -1.25 -3.77 11.70
CA LEU A 103 -1.03 -5.01 12.44
C LEU A 103 0.21 -4.95 13.33
N TRP A 104 1.32 -4.42 12.81
CA TRP A 104 2.64 -4.54 13.45
C TRP A 104 3.12 -3.26 14.14
N ALA A 105 2.64 -2.08 13.75
CA ALA A 105 3.05 -0.82 14.34
C ALA A 105 2.42 -0.62 15.72
N LYS A 106 3.05 0.25 16.51
CA LYS A 106 2.52 0.74 17.79
C LYS A 106 1.51 1.85 17.52
N PRO A 107 0.20 1.64 17.78
CA PRO A 107 -0.84 2.63 17.43
C PRO A 107 -0.79 3.90 18.30
N GLU A 108 -0.13 3.86 19.45
CA GLU A 108 0.05 5.01 20.34
C GLU A 108 1.07 6.03 19.80
N ASN A 109 1.90 5.61 18.83
CA ASN A 109 2.87 6.50 18.24
C ASN A 109 2.22 7.39 17.17
N PRO A 110 2.15 8.74 17.37
CA PRO A 110 1.52 9.65 16.42
C PRO A 110 2.22 9.65 15.04
N PHE A 111 3.52 9.36 14.98
CA PHE A 111 4.25 9.29 13.72
C PHE A 111 3.76 8.15 12.81
N VAL A 112 3.24 7.07 13.38
CA VAL A 112 2.64 5.98 12.60
C VAL A 112 1.42 6.49 11.84
N TRP A 113 0.54 7.23 12.50
CA TRP A 113 -0.65 7.81 11.90
C TRP A 113 -0.30 8.87 10.86
N LEU A 114 0.70 9.69 11.13
CA LEU A 114 1.20 10.70 10.19
C LEU A 114 1.69 10.03 8.90
N VAL A 115 2.55 9.02 8.99
CA VAL A 115 3.07 8.29 7.81
C VAL A 115 1.96 7.56 7.08
N LEU A 116 1.02 6.91 7.79
CA LEU A 116 -0.14 6.27 7.18
C LEU A 116 -1.01 7.26 6.43
N PHE A 117 -1.29 8.43 7.03
CA PHE A 117 -2.07 9.48 6.38
C PHE A 117 -1.39 9.97 5.11
N CYS A 118 -0.08 10.27 5.16
CA CYS A 118 0.69 10.65 3.98
C CYS A 118 0.63 9.58 2.88
N THR A 119 0.79 8.30 3.26
CA THR A 119 0.77 7.18 2.32
C THR A 119 -0.59 7.06 1.64
N VAL A 120 -1.68 7.11 2.41
CA VAL A 120 -3.05 7.01 1.89
C VAL A 120 -3.40 8.23 1.03
N PHE A 121 -3.01 9.42 1.45
CA PHE A 121 -3.27 10.65 0.69
C PHE A 121 -2.53 10.66 -0.64
N MET A 122 -1.23 10.36 -0.65
CA MET A 122 -0.44 10.25 -1.88
C MET A 122 -0.97 9.14 -2.80
N GLY A 123 -1.32 8.01 -2.22
CA GLY A 123 -1.97 6.92 -2.94
C GLY A 123 -3.32 7.32 -3.54
N GLY A 124 -4.11 8.10 -2.80
CA GLY A 124 -5.38 8.65 -3.26
C GLY A 124 -5.23 9.58 -4.45
N ILE A 125 -4.20 10.44 -4.48
CA ILE A 125 -3.88 11.28 -5.65
C ILE A 125 -3.58 10.40 -6.87
N GLY A 126 -2.75 9.34 -6.69
CA GLY A 126 -2.44 8.41 -7.78
C GLY A 126 -3.67 7.66 -8.28
N LEU A 127 -4.51 7.21 -7.37
CA LEU A 127 -5.76 6.51 -7.66
C LEU A 127 -6.74 7.40 -8.43
N TYR A 128 -6.87 8.65 -8.03
CA TYR A 128 -7.71 9.63 -8.69
C TYR A 128 -7.21 9.95 -10.11
N ASP A 129 -5.88 10.05 -10.29
CA ASP A 129 -5.26 10.20 -11.61
C ASP A 129 -5.58 9.02 -12.53
N ASP A 130 -5.43 7.80 -12.04
CA ASP A 130 -5.73 6.60 -12.82
C ASP A 130 -7.23 6.48 -13.11
N TRP A 131 -8.08 6.83 -12.16
CA TRP A 131 -9.53 6.84 -12.34
C TRP A 131 -9.96 7.86 -13.43
N LEU A 132 -9.36 9.06 -13.45
CA LEU A 132 -9.62 10.06 -14.48
C LEU A 132 -9.25 9.55 -15.89
N LYS A 133 -8.10 8.88 -16.02
CA LYS A 133 -7.65 8.29 -17.30
C LYS A 133 -8.65 7.26 -17.82
N VAL A 134 -9.13 6.40 -16.92
CA VAL A 134 -10.10 5.36 -17.28
C VAL A 134 -11.47 5.98 -17.62
N SER A 135 -11.95 6.93 -16.80
CA SER A 135 -13.24 7.55 -16.96
C SER A 135 -13.33 8.37 -18.26
N LYS A 136 -12.26 9.13 -18.57
CA LYS A 136 -12.19 9.96 -19.78
C LYS A 136 -11.74 9.20 -21.01
N LYS A 137 -11.36 7.92 -20.89
CA LYS A 137 -10.77 7.09 -21.96
C LYS A 137 -9.61 7.78 -22.68
N SER A 138 -8.88 8.62 -21.95
CA SER A 138 -7.71 9.35 -22.46
C SER A 138 -6.49 9.06 -21.62
N SER A 139 -5.29 9.25 -22.18
CA SER A 139 -4.06 9.15 -21.41
C SER A 139 -3.81 10.35 -20.49
N ASP A 140 -4.65 11.38 -20.57
CA ASP A 140 -4.51 12.61 -19.81
C ASP A 140 -5.19 12.45 -18.44
N GLY A 141 -4.37 12.32 -17.40
CA GLY A 141 -4.80 12.32 -16.00
C GLY A 141 -4.86 13.75 -15.43
N ILE A 142 -4.54 13.87 -14.16
CA ILE A 142 -4.38 15.18 -13.49
C ILE A 142 -3.18 15.90 -14.11
N SER A 143 -3.28 17.22 -14.33
CA SER A 143 -2.15 18.00 -14.82
C SER A 143 -0.95 17.91 -13.85
N SER A 144 0.27 17.89 -14.40
CA SER A 144 1.49 17.77 -13.59
C SER A 144 1.61 18.89 -12.55
N ARG A 145 1.15 20.10 -12.89
CA ARG A 145 1.13 21.24 -11.97
C ARG A 145 0.21 21.01 -10.77
N MET A 146 -0.97 20.44 -11.00
CA MET A 146 -1.94 20.14 -9.95
C MET A 146 -1.45 19.03 -9.05
N LYS A 147 -0.80 17.97 -9.59
CA LYS A 147 -0.15 16.92 -8.78
C LYS A 147 0.92 17.53 -7.89
N PHE A 148 1.81 18.33 -8.45
CA PHE A 148 2.87 18.97 -7.72
C PHE A 148 2.33 19.92 -6.62
N ALA A 149 1.31 20.73 -6.92
CA ALA A 149 0.68 21.59 -5.94
C ALA A 149 0.08 20.81 -4.75
N LEU A 150 -0.62 19.69 -5.02
CA LEU A 150 -1.19 18.83 -3.97
C LEU A 150 -0.10 18.18 -3.10
N GLN A 151 1.02 17.78 -3.69
CA GLN A 151 2.17 17.23 -2.97
C GLN A 151 2.85 18.28 -2.10
N CYS A 152 3.07 19.49 -2.63
CA CYS A 152 3.64 20.60 -1.87
C CYS A 152 2.73 21.04 -0.71
N LEU A 153 1.41 21.08 -0.93
CA LEU A 153 0.43 21.41 0.09
C LEU A 153 0.49 20.38 1.23
N LEU A 154 0.52 19.08 0.89
CA LEU A 154 0.66 18.03 1.89
C LEU A 154 1.97 18.17 2.67
N ALA A 155 3.10 18.36 1.98
CA ALA A 155 4.39 18.55 2.63
C ALA A 155 4.37 19.76 3.58
N GLY A 156 3.76 20.88 3.18
CA GLY A 156 3.65 22.09 4.01
C GLY A 156 2.76 21.93 5.25
N ILE A 157 1.78 21.02 5.23
CA ILE A 157 0.96 20.71 6.42
C ILE A 157 1.76 19.93 7.47
N PHE A 158 2.75 19.16 7.05
CA PHE A 158 3.53 18.29 7.93
C PHE A 158 4.91 18.83 8.30
N THR A 159 5.26 20.03 7.84
CA THR A 159 6.47 20.75 8.23
C THR A 159 6.19 21.77 9.31
#